data_e0fc118e2a8877a3974f8fc42214be10
#
_entry.id   e0fc118e2a8877a3974f8fc42214be10
#
_cell.length_a   1.000
_cell.length_b   1.000
_cell.length_c   1.000
_cell.angle_alpha   90.00
_cell.angle_beta   90.00
_cell.angle_gamma   90.00
#
_symmetry.space_group_name_H-M   'P 1'
#
loop_
_entity.id
_entity.type
_entity.pdbx_description
1 polymer ?
#
loop_
_entity_poly.entity_id
_entity_poly.type
_entity_poly.pdbx_seq_one_letter_code
_entity_poly.pdbx_strand_id
1 'polypeptide(L)'
;MIYIIDHKDSFTHNVVHQFENFDKVYCDNFNKVNESKLNNANVIVFSPGPGSPKDYPSSSRIYKKFKGKKKIIGICLGFQQILYCEKGKIVQQNKIYHGYQSKVKVVSSNTLFKKNQKFTVGRYHSLKLQEPFSAKNFEITMRCDISNTVMAIENNKEKIYGFQFHPESFLTENGNLLIKKILS
;
A
#
# COMPACT_ATOMS: atom_id res chain seq x y z
N MET A 1 16.32 7.30 3.43
CA MET A 1 16.47 6.32 2.34
C MET A 1 15.29 5.37 2.33
N ILE A 2 14.70 5.18 1.16
CA ILE A 2 13.52 4.35 0.92
C ILE A 2 13.96 3.10 0.14
N TYR A 3 13.45 1.92 0.54
CA TYR A 3 13.70 0.66 -0.15
C TYR A 3 12.39 0.10 -0.71
N ILE A 4 12.31 -0.05 -2.01
CA ILE A 4 11.14 -0.58 -2.72
C ILE A 4 11.39 -2.04 -3.07
N ILE A 5 10.45 -2.90 -2.68
CA ILE A 5 10.43 -4.32 -3.06
C ILE A 5 9.53 -4.43 -4.28
N ASP A 6 10.14 -4.70 -5.42
CA ASP A 6 9.47 -4.83 -6.71
C ASP A 6 8.82 -6.21 -6.86
N HIS A 7 7.50 -6.23 -7.01
CA HIS A 7 6.71 -7.43 -7.32
C HIS A 7 6.46 -7.62 -8.82
N LYS A 8 7.30 -7.01 -9.67
CA LYS A 8 7.23 -7.10 -11.14
C LYS A 8 5.96 -6.52 -11.75
N ASP A 9 5.55 -5.38 -11.21
CA ASP A 9 4.44 -4.61 -11.77
C ASP A 9 4.92 -3.62 -12.83
N SER A 10 4.09 -3.37 -13.84
CA SER A 10 4.38 -2.34 -14.86
C SER A 10 4.44 -0.92 -14.28
N PHE A 11 3.79 -0.67 -13.14
CA PHE A 11 3.81 0.61 -12.44
C PHE A 11 4.96 0.76 -11.43
N THR A 12 5.80 -0.26 -11.23
CA THR A 12 6.90 -0.17 -10.24
C THR A 12 7.81 1.02 -10.51
N HIS A 13 8.14 1.31 -11.76
CA HIS A 13 8.97 2.47 -12.11
C HIS A 13 8.28 3.81 -11.77
N ASN A 14 6.97 3.90 -11.92
CA ASN A 14 6.20 5.08 -11.52
C ASN A 14 6.23 5.26 -9.99
N VAL A 15 6.15 4.15 -9.24
CA VAL A 15 6.32 4.17 -7.77
C VAL A 15 7.71 4.66 -7.40
N VAL A 16 8.77 4.11 -8.02
CA VAL A 16 10.16 4.56 -7.80
C VAL A 16 10.27 6.06 -8.03
N HIS A 17 9.86 6.53 -9.20
CA HIS A 17 9.92 7.95 -9.56
C HIS A 17 9.13 8.84 -8.59
N GLN A 18 7.95 8.38 -8.14
CA GLN A 18 7.15 9.13 -7.17
C GLN A 18 7.86 9.27 -5.82
N PHE A 19 8.50 8.20 -5.33
CA PHE A 19 9.20 8.23 -4.05
C PHE A 19 10.56 8.95 -4.11
N GLU A 20 11.22 9.01 -5.28
CA GLU A 20 12.44 9.78 -5.51
C GLU A 20 12.26 11.29 -5.28
N ASN A 21 11.03 11.80 -5.37
CA ASN A 21 10.72 13.19 -5.02
C ASN A 21 10.91 13.50 -3.52
N PHE A 22 11.04 12.48 -2.67
CA PHE A 22 11.07 12.65 -1.22
C PHE A 22 12.38 12.19 -0.56
N ASP A 23 13.02 11.15 -1.08
CA ASP A 23 14.27 10.63 -0.53
C ASP A 23 14.96 9.71 -1.55
N LYS A 24 16.25 9.39 -1.30
CA LYS A 24 17.00 8.40 -2.09
C LYS A 24 16.29 7.04 -2.08
N VAL A 25 16.04 6.49 -3.27
CA VAL A 25 15.34 5.23 -3.47
C VAL A 25 16.31 4.14 -3.94
N TYR A 26 16.13 2.93 -3.39
CA TYR A 26 16.64 1.68 -3.95
C TYR A 26 15.45 0.77 -4.27
N CYS A 27 15.51 0.08 -5.39
CA CYS A 27 14.47 -0.84 -5.83
C CYS A 27 15.11 -2.15 -6.26
N ASP A 28 14.74 -3.24 -5.63
CA ASP A 28 15.18 -4.58 -6.01
C ASP A 28 13.99 -5.54 -6.12
N ASN A 29 14.11 -6.52 -6.99
CA ASN A 29 13.06 -7.53 -7.16
C ASN A 29 12.87 -8.35 -5.86
N PHE A 30 11.64 -8.73 -5.56
CA PHE A 30 11.23 -9.43 -4.33
C PHE A 30 12.03 -10.72 -4.04
N ASN A 31 12.62 -11.34 -5.06
CA ASN A 31 13.43 -12.57 -4.93
C ASN A 31 14.94 -12.31 -4.91
N LYS A 32 15.40 -11.07 -5.10
CA LYS A 32 16.81 -10.67 -5.13
C LYS A 32 17.08 -9.44 -4.27
N VAL A 33 16.50 -9.41 -3.08
CA VAL A 33 16.61 -8.26 -2.17
C VAL A 33 18.02 -8.11 -1.63
N ASN A 34 18.58 -6.91 -1.70
CA ASN A 34 19.85 -6.57 -1.07
C ASN A 34 19.64 -6.32 0.44
N GLU A 35 20.01 -7.31 1.25
CA GLU A 35 19.81 -7.26 2.72
C GLU A 35 20.51 -6.09 3.38
N SER A 36 21.71 -5.70 2.94
CA SER A 36 22.45 -4.56 3.52
C SER A 36 21.69 -3.25 3.30
N LYS A 37 21.27 -2.98 2.05
CA LYS A 37 20.48 -1.79 1.72
C LYS A 37 19.13 -1.78 2.44
N LEU A 38 18.45 -2.93 2.48
CA LEU A 38 17.17 -3.09 3.18
C LEU A 38 17.30 -2.82 4.68
N ASN A 39 18.37 -3.32 5.32
CA ASN A 39 18.62 -3.08 6.75
C ASN A 39 18.92 -1.60 7.04
N ASN A 40 19.51 -0.87 6.11
CA ASN A 40 19.83 0.56 6.25
C ASN A 40 18.67 1.50 5.85
N ALA A 41 17.61 0.98 5.23
CA ALA A 41 16.45 1.80 4.85
C ALA A 41 15.64 2.26 6.07
N ASN A 42 15.09 3.47 6.01
CA ASN A 42 14.14 4.00 7.00
C ASN A 42 12.69 3.62 6.67
N VAL A 43 12.42 3.46 5.37
CA VAL A 43 11.10 3.15 4.83
C VAL A 43 11.22 1.95 3.90
N ILE A 44 10.29 1.00 4.03
CA ILE A 44 10.14 -0.14 3.13
C ILE A 44 8.82 0.01 2.40
N VAL A 45 8.85 -0.07 1.07
CA VAL A 45 7.66 0.00 0.22
C VAL A 45 7.47 -1.35 -0.46
N PHE A 46 6.32 -1.96 -0.28
CA PHE A 46 5.86 -3.10 -1.08
C PHE A 46 5.10 -2.57 -2.29
N SER A 47 5.62 -2.80 -3.49
CA SER A 47 5.05 -2.31 -4.74
C SER A 47 3.72 -2.98 -5.10
N PRO A 48 3.00 -2.45 -6.09
CA PRO A 48 2.01 -3.22 -6.83
C PRO A 48 2.62 -4.50 -7.42
N GLY A 49 1.77 -5.42 -7.88
CA GLY A 49 2.23 -6.67 -8.50
C GLY A 49 1.08 -7.55 -8.96
N PRO A 50 1.36 -8.55 -9.82
CA PRO A 50 0.38 -9.54 -10.23
C PRO A 50 0.14 -10.59 -9.13
N GLY A 51 -0.88 -11.43 -9.32
CA GLY A 51 -1.18 -12.54 -8.43
C GLY A 51 -1.77 -12.13 -7.08
N SER A 52 -1.33 -12.79 -6.03
CA SER A 52 -1.85 -12.63 -4.68
C SER A 52 -0.71 -12.63 -3.63
N PRO A 53 -0.96 -12.17 -2.41
CA PRO A 53 0.05 -12.18 -1.34
C PRO A 53 0.69 -13.55 -1.05
N LYS A 54 0.00 -14.64 -1.34
CA LYS A 54 0.52 -16.01 -1.13
C LYS A 54 1.70 -16.33 -2.04
N ASP A 55 1.78 -15.67 -3.19
CA ASP A 55 2.83 -15.89 -4.19
C ASP A 55 4.17 -15.23 -3.79
N TYR A 56 4.16 -14.42 -2.70
CA TYR A 56 5.29 -13.63 -2.25
C TYR A 56 5.69 -13.91 -0.79
N PRO A 57 6.10 -15.15 -0.46
CA PRO A 57 6.46 -15.51 0.93
C PRO A 57 7.69 -14.74 1.45
N SER A 58 8.60 -14.31 0.55
CA SER A 58 9.74 -13.44 0.92
C SER A 58 9.26 -12.09 1.46
N SER A 59 8.27 -11.47 0.84
CA SER A 59 7.68 -10.21 1.29
C SER A 59 6.99 -10.35 2.66
N SER A 60 6.33 -11.49 2.90
CA SER A 60 5.78 -11.82 4.22
C SER A 60 6.87 -11.91 5.30
N ARG A 61 8.03 -12.51 4.99
CA ARG A 61 9.17 -12.58 5.94
C ARG A 61 9.75 -11.20 6.22
N ILE A 62 9.90 -10.36 5.18
CA ILE A 62 10.40 -8.99 5.31
C ILE A 62 9.44 -8.16 6.17
N TYR A 63 8.14 -8.22 5.89
CA TYR A 63 7.14 -7.54 6.68
C TYR A 63 7.26 -7.90 8.17
N LYS A 64 7.28 -9.19 8.51
CA LYS A 64 7.39 -9.68 9.90
C LYS A 64 8.70 -9.25 10.57
N LYS A 65 9.82 -9.24 9.83
CA LYS A 65 11.15 -8.82 10.33
C LYS A 65 11.17 -7.35 10.73
N PHE A 66 10.48 -6.48 9.96
CA PHE A 66 10.60 -5.03 10.09
C PHE A 66 9.35 -4.33 10.67
N LYS A 67 8.24 -5.04 10.87
CA LYS A 67 7.05 -4.53 11.54
C LYS A 67 7.42 -3.91 12.90
N GLY A 68 6.96 -2.67 13.14
CA GLY A 68 7.25 -1.91 14.35
C GLY A 68 8.69 -1.38 14.47
N LYS A 69 9.56 -1.67 13.49
CA LYS A 69 10.97 -1.20 13.48
C LYS A 69 11.23 -0.16 12.40
N LYS A 70 10.52 -0.24 11.29
CA LYS A 70 10.64 0.68 10.15
C LYS A 70 9.25 1.14 9.72
N LYS A 71 9.20 2.29 9.04
CA LYS A 71 7.98 2.68 8.34
C LYS A 71 7.75 1.71 7.17
N ILE A 72 6.53 1.16 7.04
CA ILE A 72 6.15 0.23 5.99
C ILE A 72 4.99 0.80 5.21
N ILE A 73 5.10 0.79 3.89
CA ILE A 73 4.06 1.26 2.98
C ILE A 73 3.73 0.13 2.01
N GLY A 74 2.44 -0.11 1.74
CA GLY A 74 1.99 -1.07 0.75
C GLY A 74 1.07 -0.44 -0.28
N ILE A 75 1.34 -0.70 -1.56
CA ILE A 75 0.53 -0.19 -2.69
C ILE A 75 -0.06 -1.39 -3.44
N CYS A 76 -1.38 -1.40 -3.62
CA CYS A 76 -2.16 -2.42 -4.32
C CYS A 76 -1.86 -3.84 -3.78
N LEU A 77 -1.05 -4.64 -4.46
CA LEU A 77 -0.59 -5.94 -3.93
C LEU A 77 0.14 -5.76 -2.60
N GLY A 78 0.98 -4.75 -2.46
CA GLY A 78 1.68 -4.45 -1.20
C GLY A 78 0.73 -4.15 -0.03
N PHE A 79 -0.37 -3.46 -0.27
CA PHE A 79 -1.45 -3.27 0.70
C PHE A 79 -2.08 -4.63 1.09
N GLN A 80 -2.39 -5.47 0.10
CA GLN A 80 -2.93 -6.80 0.33
C GLN A 80 -1.93 -7.70 1.08
N GLN A 81 -0.63 -7.55 0.81
CA GLN A 81 0.45 -8.26 1.52
C GLN A 81 0.48 -7.91 3.02
N ILE A 82 0.33 -6.64 3.36
CA ILE A 82 0.22 -6.18 4.76
C ILE A 82 -1.01 -6.83 5.41
N LEU A 83 -2.17 -6.71 4.80
CA LEU A 83 -3.41 -7.31 5.31
C LEU A 83 -3.30 -8.82 5.50
N TYR A 84 -2.73 -9.52 4.52
CA TYR A 84 -2.51 -10.97 4.59
C TYR A 84 -1.61 -11.36 5.76
N CYS A 85 -0.54 -10.62 6.01
CA CYS A 85 0.34 -10.82 7.16
C CYS A 85 -0.37 -10.56 8.49
N GLU A 86 -1.37 -9.69 8.51
CA GLU A 86 -2.26 -9.40 9.65
C GLU A 86 -3.50 -10.31 9.70
N LYS A 87 -3.45 -11.46 9.01
CA LYS A 87 -4.51 -12.49 8.95
C LYS A 87 -5.80 -12.04 8.23
N GLY A 88 -5.75 -10.96 7.47
CA GLY A 88 -6.82 -10.53 6.57
C GLY A 88 -6.99 -11.53 5.42
N LYS A 89 -8.22 -11.84 5.07
CA LYS A 89 -8.53 -12.67 3.90
C LYS A 89 -8.61 -11.79 2.66
N ILE A 90 -7.82 -12.12 1.66
CA ILE A 90 -7.83 -11.47 0.35
C ILE A 90 -8.62 -12.34 -0.60
N VAL A 91 -9.66 -11.78 -1.19
CA VAL A 91 -10.61 -12.51 -2.05
C VAL A 91 -10.83 -11.78 -3.35
N GLN A 92 -11.27 -12.51 -4.36
CA GLN A 92 -11.67 -11.92 -5.63
C GLN A 92 -12.92 -11.05 -5.45
N GLN A 93 -12.97 -9.92 -6.11
CA GLN A 93 -14.16 -9.07 -6.15
C GLN A 93 -14.93 -9.29 -7.45
N ASN A 94 -16.24 -9.04 -7.43
CA ASN A 94 -17.11 -9.27 -8.57
C ASN A 94 -16.77 -8.39 -9.78
N LYS A 95 -16.38 -7.12 -9.53
CA LYS A 95 -15.98 -6.19 -10.57
C LYS A 95 -14.46 -6.05 -10.60
N ILE A 96 -13.86 -6.35 -11.74
CA ILE A 96 -12.43 -6.12 -11.99
C ILE A 96 -12.26 -4.65 -12.39
N TYR A 97 -11.30 -3.98 -11.74
CA TYR A 97 -10.91 -2.62 -12.09
C TYR A 97 -9.56 -2.66 -12.80
N HIS A 98 -9.49 -2.06 -13.95
CA HIS A 98 -8.26 -1.94 -14.73
C HIS A 98 -8.22 -0.57 -15.42
N GLY A 99 -7.59 0.42 -14.78
CA GLY A 99 -7.58 1.79 -15.28
C GLY A 99 -8.89 2.57 -15.04
N TYR A 100 -9.54 2.36 -13.88
CA TYR A 100 -10.75 3.09 -13.51
C TYR A 100 -10.48 4.13 -12.44
N GLN A 101 -11.00 5.33 -12.63
CA GLN A 101 -11.09 6.30 -11.54
C GLN A 101 -12.25 5.97 -10.59
N SER A 102 -12.02 6.16 -9.31
CA SER A 102 -13.05 6.05 -8.28
C SER A 102 -12.85 7.13 -7.23
N LYS A 103 -13.95 7.59 -6.63
CA LYS A 103 -13.87 8.44 -5.45
C LYS A 103 -13.73 7.58 -4.20
N VAL A 104 -12.75 7.92 -3.37
CA VAL A 104 -12.56 7.34 -2.05
C VAL A 104 -12.76 8.40 -0.98
N LYS A 105 -13.34 8.01 0.15
CA LYS A 105 -13.66 8.88 1.28
C LYS A 105 -12.91 8.43 2.51
N VAL A 106 -12.35 9.38 3.26
CA VAL A 106 -11.79 9.14 4.59
C VAL A 106 -12.92 8.90 5.58
N VAL A 107 -12.93 7.71 6.21
CA VAL A 107 -14.01 7.26 7.10
C VAL A 107 -13.64 7.27 8.57
N SER A 108 -12.35 7.16 8.91
CA SER A 108 -11.85 7.22 10.29
C SER A 108 -11.52 8.66 10.70
N SER A 109 -11.61 8.95 11.99
CA SER A 109 -11.05 10.14 12.61
C SER A 109 -9.63 9.92 13.14
N ASN A 110 -9.21 8.65 13.32
CA ASN A 110 -7.88 8.26 13.76
C ASN A 110 -7.00 7.96 12.54
N THR A 111 -6.66 9.00 11.77
CA THR A 111 -5.92 8.90 10.51
C THR A 111 -5.09 10.16 10.28
N LEU A 112 -4.08 10.06 9.42
CA LEU A 112 -3.30 11.21 8.97
C LEU A 112 -4.11 12.19 8.09
N PHE A 113 -5.26 11.78 7.59
CA PHE A 113 -6.11 12.55 6.67
C PHE A 113 -7.30 13.18 7.38
N LYS A 114 -7.88 14.23 6.78
CA LYS A 114 -9.07 14.87 7.33
C LYS A 114 -10.30 13.98 7.12
N LYS A 115 -11.05 13.69 8.19
CA LYS A 115 -12.30 12.93 8.11
C LYS A 115 -13.27 13.53 7.09
N ASN A 116 -13.93 12.68 6.33
CA ASN A 116 -14.81 13.03 5.20
C ASN A 116 -14.10 13.62 3.97
N GLN A 117 -12.78 13.81 3.99
CA GLN A 117 -12.04 14.20 2.78
C GLN A 117 -12.22 13.14 1.70
N LYS A 118 -12.33 13.59 0.45
CA LYS A 118 -12.45 12.72 -0.71
C LYS A 118 -11.27 12.90 -1.64
N PHE A 119 -10.90 11.79 -2.30
CA PHE A 119 -9.84 11.75 -3.32
C PHE A 119 -10.36 11.02 -4.55
N THR A 120 -9.94 11.46 -5.74
CA THR A 120 -10.11 10.72 -6.98
C THR A 120 -8.86 9.84 -7.17
N VAL A 121 -9.03 8.53 -7.31
CA VAL A 121 -7.92 7.58 -7.34
C VAL A 121 -8.03 6.57 -8.48
N GLY A 122 -6.89 6.18 -9.05
CA GLY A 122 -6.78 5.13 -10.05
C GLY A 122 -6.78 3.74 -9.43
N ARG A 123 -7.59 2.84 -9.99
CA ARG A 123 -7.74 1.45 -9.53
C ARG A 123 -7.38 0.46 -10.62
N TYR A 124 -6.60 -0.58 -10.24
CA TYR A 124 -6.10 -1.63 -11.14
C TYR A 124 -6.11 -3.00 -10.44
N HIS A 125 -7.18 -3.34 -9.69
CA HIS A 125 -7.19 -4.56 -8.89
C HIS A 125 -8.47 -5.39 -9.08
N SER A 126 -8.29 -6.71 -9.02
CA SER A 126 -9.35 -7.72 -9.02
C SER A 126 -9.58 -8.35 -7.64
N LEU A 127 -8.65 -8.12 -6.72
CA LEU A 127 -8.71 -8.64 -5.35
C LEU A 127 -9.06 -7.53 -4.36
N LYS A 128 -9.67 -7.91 -3.23
CA LYS A 128 -10.03 -7.01 -2.14
C LYS A 128 -9.91 -7.71 -0.79
N LEU A 129 -9.85 -6.91 0.28
CA LEU A 129 -10.04 -7.42 1.63
C LEU A 129 -11.48 -7.93 1.82
N GLN A 130 -11.63 -9.14 2.35
CA GLN A 130 -12.89 -9.65 2.87
C GLN A 130 -13.10 -9.13 4.29
N GLU A 131 -14.24 -8.56 4.55
CA GLU A 131 -14.63 -8.11 5.88
C GLU A 131 -15.54 -9.17 6.57
N PRO A 132 -15.59 -9.23 7.91
CA PRO A 132 -14.93 -8.29 8.82
C PRO A 132 -13.42 -8.52 8.92
N PHE A 133 -12.67 -7.43 9.13
CA PHE A 133 -11.24 -7.44 9.40
C PHE A 133 -10.94 -6.63 10.65
N SER A 134 -10.13 -7.20 11.52
CA SER A 134 -9.60 -6.52 12.70
C SER A 134 -8.17 -6.99 12.95
N ALA A 135 -7.27 -6.06 13.14
CA ALA A 135 -5.91 -6.31 13.57
C ALA A 135 -5.46 -5.23 14.56
N LYS A 136 -4.58 -5.60 15.49
CA LYS A 136 -4.16 -4.70 16.58
C LYS A 136 -3.54 -3.41 16.04
N ASN A 137 -4.08 -2.28 16.48
CA ASN A 137 -3.68 -0.92 16.10
C ASN A 137 -3.89 -0.56 14.61
N PHE A 138 -4.56 -1.40 13.83
CA PHE A 138 -4.94 -1.07 12.45
C PHE A 138 -6.31 -0.42 12.40
N GLU A 139 -6.40 0.63 11.60
CA GLU A 139 -7.62 1.33 11.25
C GLU A 139 -7.91 1.22 9.76
N ILE A 140 -9.15 0.97 9.38
CA ILE A 140 -9.62 1.17 8.01
C ILE A 140 -9.90 2.66 7.86
N THR A 141 -9.07 3.34 7.07
CA THR A 141 -9.09 4.81 7.01
C THR A 141 -9.79 5.37 5.79
N MET A 142 -9.81 4.64 4.68
CA MET A 142 -10.52 5.07 3.47
C MET A 142 -11.34 3.95 2.85
N ARG A 143 -12.48 4.34 2.26
CA ARG A 143 -13.37 3.45 1.52
C ARG A 143 -13.78 4.04 0.18
N CYS A 144 -14.04 3.19 -0.80
CA CYS A 144 -14.66 3.60 -2.05
C CYS A 144 -16.09 4.09 -1.81
N ASP A 145 -16.43 5.27 -2.30
CA ASP A 145 -17.75 5.89 -2.08
C ASP A 145 -18.91 5.00 -2.61
N ILE A 146 -18.71 4.31 -3.72
CA ILE A 146 -19.77 3.52 -4.37
C ILE A 146 -19.79 2.09 -3.86
N SER A 147 -18.64 1.40 -3.87
CA SER A 147 -18.57 -0.04 -3.56
C SER A 147 -18.34 -0.34 -2.09
N ASN A 148 -18.10 0.67 -1.27
CA ASN A 148 -17.71 0.57 0.14
C ASN A 148 -16.47 -0.31 0.40
N THR A 149 -15.74 -0.71 -0.65
CA THR A 149 -14.52 -1.51 -0.55
C THR A 149 -13.46 -0.74 0.25
N VAL A 150 -12.73 -1.45 1.12
CA VAL A 150 -11.60 -0.90 1.86
C VAL A 150 -10.51 -0.46 0.89
N MET A 151 -10.10 0.80 0.99
CA MET A 151 -9.16 1.45 0.07
C MET A 151 -7.87 1.92 0.73
N ALA A 152 -7.87 2.08 2.07
CA ALA A 152 -6.67 2.36 2.83
C ALA A 152 -6.75 1.85 4.26
N ILE A 153 -5.59 1.52 4.81
CA ILE A 153 -5.39 1.15 6.21
C ILE A 153 -4.21 1.92 6.78
N GLU A 154 -4.27 2.19 8.08
CA GLU A 154 -3.17 2.81 8.83
C GLU A 154 -2.97 2.10 10.17
N ASN A 155 -1.70 1.97 10.56
CA ASN A 155 -1.27 1.66 11.92
C ASN A 155 -0.24 2.72 12.32
N ASN A 156 -0.71 3.81 12.90
CA ASN A 156 0.13 4.96 13.24
C ASN A 156 1.15 4.62 14.34
N LYS A 157 0.83 3.67 15.23
CA LYS A 157 1.74 3.23 16.28
C LYS A 157 2.98 2.53 15.73
N GLU A 158 2.82 1.70 14.72
CA GLU A 158 3.89 0.93 14.09
C GLU A 158 4.36 1.54 12.76
N LYS A 159 3.79 2.69 12.37
CA LYS A 159 4.09 3.43 11.14
C LYS A 159 3.89 2.56 9.89
N ILE A 160 2.72 1.90 9.79
CA ILE A 160 2.37 1.04 8.65
C ILE A 160 1.17 1.64 7.93
N TYR A 161 1.29 1.80 6.62
CA TYR A 161 0.31 2.45 5.76
C TYR A 161 0.06 1.62 4.52
N GLY A 162 -1.17 1.56 4.05
CA GLY A 162 -1.47 0.83 2.83
C GLY A 162 -2.58 1.46 2.02
N PHE A 163 -2.39 1.48 0.69
CA PHE A 163 -3.37 1.92 -0.29
C PHE A 163 -3.71 0.79 -1.26
N GLN A 164 -5.00 0.48 -1.43
CA GLN A 164 -5.44 -0.47 -2.44
C GLN A 164 -5.39 0.13 -3.85
N PHE A 165 -5.50 1.44 -3.95
CA PHE A 165 -5.37 2.20 -5.20
C PHE A 165 -3.90 2.56 -5.49
N HIS A 166 -3.66 3.12 -6.66
CA HIS A 166 -2.34 3.48 -7.17
C HIS A 166 -2.08 4.99 -7.03
N PRO A 167 -1.39 5.46 -5.97
CA PRO A 167 -1.07 6.89 -5.83
C PRO A 167 -0.10 7.39 -6.91
N GLU A 168 0.69 6.50 -7.52
CA GLU A 168 1.63 6.80 -8.59
C GLU A 168 0.98 6.90 -9.97
N SER A 169 -0.29 6.49 -10.10
CA SER A 169 -1.02 6.53 -11.36
C SER A 169 -1.43 7.97 -11.73
N PHE A 170 -1.35 8.31 -13.01
CA PHE A 170 -1.88 9.57 -13.56
C PHE A 170 -3.41 9.72 -13.35
N LEU A 171 -4.12 8.61 -13.07
CA LEU A 171 -5.53 8.63 -12.71
C LEU A 171 -5.78 9.03 -11.26
N THR A 172 -4.74 9.14 -10.43
CA THR A 172 -4.85 9.57 -9.04
C THR A 172 -4.53 11.04 -8.92
N GLU A 173 -5.54 11.83 -8.54
CA GLU A 173 -5.35 13.26 -8.28
C GLU A 173 -4.53 13.45 -7.00
N ASN A 174 -3.51 14.31 -7.07
CA ASN A 174 -2.67 14.66 -5.93
C ASN A 174 -1.97 13.46 -5.25
N GLY A 175 -1.59 12.42 -5.99
CA GLY A 175 -0.93 11.24 -5.45
C GLY A 175 0.33 11.56 -4.62
N ASN A 176 1.13 12.56 -5.04
CA ASN A 176 2.30 13.01 -4.30
C ASN A 176 1.95 13.59 -2.92
N LEU A 177 0.80 14.24 -2.76
CA LEU A 177 0.35 14.72 -1.45
C LEU A 177 -0.02 13.57 -0.51
N LEU A 178 -0.61 12.48 -1.04
CA LEU A 178 -0.89 11.27 -0.29
C LEU A 178 0.41 10.65 0.24
N ILE A 179 1.40 10.47 -0.63
CA ILE A 179 2.72 9.91 -0.26
C ILE A 179 3.45 10.83 0.72
N LYS A 180 3.49 12.14 0.47
CA LYS A 180 4.09 13.12 1.40
C LYS A 180 3.51 12.99 2.80
N LYS A 181 2.18 12.85 2.89
CA LYS A 181 1.46 12.76 4.16
C LYS A 181 1.85 11.52 4.99
N ILE A 182 2.03 10.37 4.34
CA ILE A 182 2.44 9.14 5.03
C ILE A 182 3.95 9.05 5.28
N LEU A 183 4.76 9.85 4.57
CA LEU A 183 6.20 9.93 4.78
C LEU A 183 6.57 10.87 5.94
N SER A 184 5.79 11.93 6.16
CA SER A 184 5.95 12.83 7.32
C SER A 184 5.63 12.10 8.62
#